data_6b5425c14136c3591702d864a0c5bf3e
#
_entry.id   6b5425c14136c3591702d864a0c5bf3e
#
_cell.length_a   1.000
_cell.length_b   1.000
_cell.length_c   1.000
_cell.angle_alpha   90.00
_cell.angle_beta   90.00
_cell.angle_gamma   90.00
#
_symmetry.space_group_name_H-M   'P 1'
#
loop_
_entity.id
_entity.type
_entity.pdbx_description
1 polymer ?
#
loop_
_entity_poly.entity_id
_entity_poly.type
_entity_poly.pdbx_seq_one_letter_code
_entity_poly.pdbx_strand_id
1 'polypeptide(L)'
;MSRSRWSTLATALVAGGFLLTACASSPNRPEGTRQSGTPVAGSHQPYSSPHAVPHAAPRPAPTCPPPARKVIRSAPGKGMTVALTFDDGPGPAMLAIANVLRTKGVTATFFDTGAHDDADPATVAKVASMGFLIGNHTWDHDYPARTTSGWTVAYLRDQLARTSALQRRLTGRPTCFFRPPGGYLTNVRKTAAREGMSTVLWSVDARDWAQPGYADPAAVTRIVARATSPAADDRRHPIVLMHAAKASHEDESKVSSYRGNTVAALPRIIDWYAAHGYRFVDLLGRTASQVTAGEAGTRP
;
A
#
# COMPACT_ATOMS: atom_id res chain seq x y z
N MET A 1 -28.84 44.91 -27.44
CA MET A 1 -30.16 44.41 -27.84
C MET A 1 -29.94 43.06 -28.57
N SER A 2 -30.14 41.96 -27.95
CA SER A 2 -30.55 40.68 -28.56
C SER A 2 -30.83 39.71 -27.44
N ARG A 3 -32.06 39.24 -27.37
CA ARG A 3 -32.61 38.29 -26.42
C ARG A 3 -32.44 36.90 -27.03
N SER A 4 -31.89 35.94 -26.32
CA SER A 4 -31.97 34.53 -26.74
C SER A 4 -32.63 33.67 -25.67
N ARG A 5 -33.47 32.83 -26.16
CA ARG A 5 -34.58 32.05 -25.59
C ARG A 5 -34.09 30.88 -24.73
N TRP A 6 -34.78 30.70 -23.64
CA TRP A 6 -34.75 29.45 -22.82
C TRP A 6 -35.62 28.39 -23.50
N SER A 7 -35.07 27.19 -23.63
CA SER A 7 -35.84 25.98 -23.97
C SER A 7 -35.83 25.02 -22.82
N THR A 8 -36.96 24.88 -22.18
CA THR A 8 -37.34 23.85 -21.23
C THR A 8 -37.55 22.53 -21.91
N LEU A 9 -36.93 21.45 -21.47
CA LEU A 9 -37.26 20.09 -21.86
C LEU A 9 -37.73 19.31 -20.63
N ALA A 10 -38.88 18.67 -20.84
CA ALA A 10 -39.69 18.04 -19.84
C ALA A 10 -39.15 16.65 -19.39
N THR A 11 -39.36 16.37 -18.09
CA THR A 11 -39.16 15.12 -17.41
C THR A 11 -40.20 14.09 -17.80
N ALA A 12 -39.83 12.90 -18.15
CA ALA A 12 -40.70 11.72 -18.23
C ALA A 12 -40.34 10.74 -17.09
N LEU A 13 -41.29 10.59 -16.16
CA LEU A 13 -41.28 9.54 -15.15
C LEU A 13 -41.82 8.24 -15.78
N VAL A 14 -41.07 7.16 -15.68
CA VAL A 14 -41.58 5.79 -15.94
C VAL A 14 -41.61 5.07 -14.58
N ALA A 15 -42.79 4.80 -14.09
CA ALA A 15 -43.08 3.95 -12.94
C ALA A 15 -43.12 2.49 -13.42
N GLY A 16 -42.18 1.68 -12.95
CA GLY A 16 -42.19 0.22 -13.13
C GLY A 16 -42.46 -0.47 -11.79
N GLY A 17 -43.65 -1.07 -11.68
CA GLY A 17 -44.06 -1.83 -10.51
C GLY A 17 -43.38 -3.19 -10.45
N PHE A 18 -42.91 -3.57 -9.26
CA PHE A 18 -42.41 -4.91 -8.94
C PHE A 18 -43.52 -5.71 -8.26
N LEU A 19 -43.90 -6.80 -8.86
CA LEU A 19 -44.78 -7.84 -8.29
C LEU A 19 -43.93 -8.73 -7.37
N LEU A 20 -44.39 -8.83 -6.13
CA LEU A 20 -43.96 -9.81 -5.14
C LEU A 20 -44.66 -11.14 -5.41
N THR A 21 -43.90 -12.21 -5.66
CA THR A 21 -44.41 -13.59 -5.60
C THR A 21 -43.72 -14.30 -4.43
N ALA A 22 -44.51 -14.55 -3.39
CA ALA A 22 -44.16 -15.44 -2.30
C ALA A 22 -44.52 -16.88 -2.69
N CYS A 23 -43.60 -17.82 -2.52
CA CYS A 23 -43.89 -19.25 -2.48
C CYS A 23 -43.27 -19.86 -1.23
N ALA A 24 -44.12 -20.16 -0.29
CA ALA A 24 -43.84 -21.04 0.83
C ALA A 24 -44.09 -22.50 0.40
N SER A 25 -43.26 -23.43 0.82
CA SER A 25 -43.62 -24.84 1.04
C SER A 25 -42.50 -25.56 1.78
N SER A 26 -42.79 -25.95 3.02
CA SER A 26 -42.18 -27.07 3.77
C SER A 26 -43.06 -28.30 3.57
N PRO A 27 -42.81 -29.42 4.22
CA PRO A 27 -41.65 -30.29 4.42
C PRO A 27 -41.96 -31.75 4.07
N ASN A 28 -40.96 -32.62 4.04
CA ASN A 28 -41.17 -34.05 4.28
C ASN A 28 -39.90 -34.72 4.83
N ARG A 29 -40.03 -35.23 6.03
CA ARG A 29 -39.09 -36.08 6.71
C ARG A 29 -39.60 -37.52 6.62
N PRO A 30 -38.85 -38.51 6.15
CA PRO A 30 -39.19 -39.91 6.35
C PRO A 30 -38.55 -40.44 7.65
N GLU A 31 -39.36 -41.05 8.51
CA GLU A 31 -38.97 -41.89 9.63
C GLU A 31 -38.28 -43.13 9.13
N GLY A 32 -37.06 -43.36 9.60
CA GLY A 32 -36.27 -44.59 9.34
C GLY A 32 -36.26 -45.50 10.55
N THR A 33 -36.75 -46.66 10.36
CA THR A 33 -36.90 -47.85 11.20
C THR A 33 -35.66 -48.16 12.06
N ARG A 34 -35.85 -48.39 13.36
CA ARG A 34 -34.86 -48.99 14.26
C ARG A 34 -34.64 -50.46 13.87
N GLN A 35 -33.41 -50.85 13.56
CA GLN A 35 -32.92 -52.22 13.57
C GLN A 35 -32.05 -52.41 14.80
N SER A 36 -32.43 -53.38 15.61
CA SER A 36 -31.68 -53.92 16.75
C SER A 36 -30.52 -54.78 16.22
N GLY A 37 -29.30 -54.32 16.41
CA GLY A 37 -28.09 -55.11 16.12
C GLY A 37 -27.34 -55.43 17.42
N THR A 38 -27.12 -56.69 17.69
CA THR A 38 -26.35 -57.29 18.80
C THR A 38 -24.90 -56.75 18.84
N PRO A 39 -24.30 -56.57 20.02
CA PRO A 39 -22.95 -56.05 20.14
C PRO A 39 -21.90 -57.16 19.80
N VAL A 40 -21.10 -56.90 18.79
CA VAL A 40 -19.85 -57.69 18.50
C VAL A 40 -18.74 -57.09 19.35
N ALA A 41 -18.13 -57.93 20.19
CA ALA A 41 -16.94 -57.58 20.98
C ALA A 41 -15.74 -57.37 20.06
N GLY A 42 -15.37 -56.10 19.81
CA GLY A 42 -14.17 -55.68 19.09
C GLY A 42 -13.05 -55.41 20.09
N SER A 43 -11.92 -56.13 19.89
CA SER A 43 -10.67 -55.98 20.61
C SER A 43 -10.14 -54.56 20.52
N HIS A 44 -10.02 -53.86 21.64
CA HIS A 44 -9.35 -52.55 21.75
C HIS A 44 -7.85 -52.75 21.57
N GLN A 45 -7.31 -52.37 20.41
CA GLN A 45 -5.87 -52.05 20.30
C GLN A 45 -5.61 -50.69 20.90
N PRO A 46 -4.52 -50.49 21.66
CA PRO A 46 -4.19 -49.17 22.19
C PRO A 46 -3.82 -48.22 21.07
N TYR A 47 -4.57 -47.15 20.97
CA TYR A 47 -4.31 -46.03 20.04
C TYR A 47 -2.98 -45.39 20.44
N SER A 48 -1.93 -45.56 19.63
CA SER A 48 -0.66 -44.87 19.81
C SER A 48 -0.91 -43.35 19.57
N SER A 49 -0.74 -42.55 20.60
CA SER A 49 -0.83 -41.07 20.49
C SER A 49 0.06 -40.57 19.37
N PRO A 50 -0.44 -39.68 18.49
CA PRO A 50 0.40 -39.07 17.49
C PRO A 50 1.51 -38.29 18.19
N HIS A 51 2.75 -38.50 17.76
CA HIS A 51 3.90 -37.74 18.22
C HIS A 51 3.59 -36.27 18.15
N ALA A 52 3.66 -35.56 19.28
CA ALA A 52 3.54 -34.12 19.34
C ALA A 52 4.60 -33.49 18.42
N VAL A 53 4.15 -32.91 17.33
CA VAL A 53 5.03 -32.14 16.44
C VAL A 53 5.57 -30.98 17.29
N PRO A 54 6.90 -30.78 17.37
CA PRO A 54 7.45 -29.67 18.13
C PRO A 54 6.88 -28.35 17.57
N HIS A 55 6.07 -27.66 18.34
CA HIS A 55 5.68 -26.29 18.01
C HIS A 55 6.97 -25.46 17.96
N ALA A 56 7.34 -25.03 16.73
CA ALA A 56 8.42 -24.07 16.60
C ALA A 56 8.09 -22.83 17.45
N ALA A 57 9.05 -22.37 18.25
CA ALA A 57 8.87 -21.18 19.07
C ALA A 57 8.35 -20.03 18.22
N PRO A 58 7.40 -19.22 18.73
CA PRO A 58 6.88 -18.09 18.00
C PRO A 58 8.03 -17.19 17.55
N ARG A 59 8.14 -16.93 16.25
CA ARG A 59 9.15 -16.01 15.72
C ARG A 59 8.91 -14.64 16.33
N PRO A 60 9.95 -13.94 16.83
CA PRO A 60 9.79 -12.60 17.36
C PRO A 60 9.09 -11.70 16.32
N ALA A 61 8.12 -10.92 16.77
CA ALA A 61 7.42 -9.98 15.92
C ALA A 61 8.43 -9.05 15.21
N PRO A 62 8.22 -8.70 13.94
CA PRO A 62 9.12 -7.80 13.25
C PRO A 62 9.23 -6.48 14.01
N THR A 63 10.46 -6.00 14.21
CA THR A 63 10.74 -4.75 14.92
C THR A 63 11.31 -3.73 13.96
N CYS A 64 11.07 -2.44 14.23
CA CYS A 64 11.71 -1.36 13.50
C CYS A 64 13.17 -1.18 13.95
N PRO A 65 14.08 -0.83 13.05
CA PRO A 65 15.39 -0.32 13.46
C PRO A 65 15.22 0.98 14.26
N PRO A 66 16.19 1.33 15.13
CA PRO A 66 16.17 2.62 15.81
C PRO A 66 16.00 3.77 14.80
N PRO A 67 15.19 4.81 15.12
CA PRO A 67 14.98 5.93 14.22
C PRO A 67 16.30 6.63 13.84
N ALA A 68 16.44 6.90 12.54
CA ALA A 68 17.63 7.53 11.99
C ALA A 68 17.84 8.96 12.56
N ARG A 69 19.08 9.30 12.90
CA ARG A 69 19.44 10.65 13.39
C ARG A 69 19.30 11.74 12.33
N LYS A 70 19.37 11.39 11.06
CA LYS A 70 19.21 12.28 9.89
C LYS A 70 18.02 11.86 9.06
N VAL A 71 17.52 12.77 8.25
CA VAL A 71 16.53 12.44 7.21
C VAL A 71 17.19 11.51 6.20
N ILE A 72 16.52 10.39 5.91
CA ILE A 72 16.99 9.41 4.93
C ILE A 72 16.66 9.93 3.52
N ARG A 73 17.67 10.03 2.66
CA ARG A 73 17.56 10.44 1.25
C ARG A 73 18.21 9.45 0.28
N SER A 74 18.83 8.41 0.84
CA SER A 74 19.57 7.41 0.08
C SER A 74 19.06 6.02 0.41
N ALA A 75 18.92 5.18 -0.61
CA ALA A 75 18.53 3.78 -0.45
C ALA A 75 19.57 3.02 0.36
N PRO A 76 19.16 2.11 1.25
CA PRO A 76 20.09 1.34 2.06
C PRO A 76 20.86 0.30 1.24
N GLY A 77 21.97 -0.19 1.80
CA GLY A 77 22.75 -1.30 1.24
C GLY A 77 24.12 -0.90 0.71
N LYS A 78 24.89 -1.91 0.25
CA LYS A 78 26.21 -1.75 -0.34
C LYS A 78 26.12 -1.83 -1.88
N GLY A 79 27.07 -1.22 -2.58
CA GLY A 79 27.11 -1.18 -4.04
C GLY A 79 26.08 -0.20 -4.61
N MET A 80 25.53 -0.49 -5.79
CA MET A 80 24.47 0.31 -6.40
C MET A 80 23.10 -0.27 -5.95
N THR A 81 22.32 0.52 -5.21
CA THR A 81 20.98 0.14 -4.76
C THR A 81 19.98 1.20 -5.16
N VAL A 82 18.75 0.80 -5.43
CA VAL A 82 17.62 1.69 -5.68
C VAL A 82 16.43 1.29 -4.83
N ALA A 83 15.77 2.27 -4.20
CA ALA A 83 14.49 2.08 -3.53
C ALA A 83 13.39 2.75 -4.34
N LEU A 84 12.46 1.95 -4.88
CA LEU A 84 11.24 2.47 -5.48
C LEU A 84 10.23 2.76 -4.37
N THR A 85 9.63 3.94 -4.39
CA THR A 85 8.69 4.36 -3.35
C THR A 85 7.46 5.01 -3.98
N PHE A 86 6.29 4.76 -3.37
CA PHE A 86 4.99 5.21 -3.87
C PHE A 86 4.21 5.86 -2.75
N ASP A 87 3.77 7.10 -2.94
CA ASP A 87 3.04 7.88 -1.95
C ASP A 87 1.52 7.86 -2.20
N ASP A 88 0.75 8.37 -1.25
CA ASP A 88 -0.69 8.60 -1.26
C ASP A 88 -1.60 7.36 -1.25
N GLY A 89 -1.02 6.15 -1.21
CA GLY A 89 -1.82 4.93 -1.16
C GLY A 89 -2.74 4.80 0.08
N PRO A 90 -3.62 3.79 0.08
CA PRO A 90 -4.03 3.03 -1.09
C PRO A 90 -4.87 3.84 -2.08
N GLY A 91 -4.93 3.34 -3.30
CA GLY A 91 -5.76 3.93 -4.35
C GLY A 91 -5.85 2.97 -5.55
N PRO A 92 -6.60 3.34 -6.58
CA PRO A 92 -6.91 2.44 -7.69
C PRO A 92 -5.69 1.84 -8.41
N ALA A 93 -4.53 2.51 -8.35
CA ALA A 93 -3.29 2.02 -8.97
C ALA A 93 -2.45 1.12 -8.08
N MET A 94 -2.61 1.16 -6.74
CA MET A 94 -1.68 0.52 -5.81
C MET A 94 -1.52 -0.98 -6.08
N LEU A 95 -2.62 -1.71 -6.27
CA LEU A 95 -2.56 -3.15 -6.53
C LEU A 95 -1.95 -3.46 -7.91
N ALA A 96 -2.21 -2.63 -8.92
CA ALA A 96 -1.60 -2.76 -10.24
C ALA A 96 -0.08 -2.54 -10.18
N ILE A 97 0.38 -1.51 -9.46
CA ILE A 97 1.79 -1.25 -9.18
C ILE A 97 2.43 -2.45 -8.48
N ALA A 98 1.82 -2.95 -7.39
CA ALA A 98 2.31 -4.10 -6.63
C ALA A 98 2.43 -5.37 -7.51
N ASN A 99 1.48 -5.60 -8.42
CA ASN A 99 1.54 -6.71 -9.36
C ASN A 99 2.68 -6.58 -10.38
N VAL A 100 2.93 -5.37 -10.91
CA VAL A 100 4.09 -5.11 -11.79
C VAL A 100 5.39 -5.38 -11.05
N LEU A 101 5.56 -4.85 -9.84
CA LEU A 101 6.74 -5.08 -9.00
C LEU A 101 6.99 -6.57 -8.76
N ARG A 102 5.94 -7.31 -8.38
CA ARG A 102 6.03 -8.75 -8.15
C ARG A 102 6.40 -9.52 -9.41
N THR A 103 5.79 -9.20 -10.55
CA THR A 103 6.10 -9.83 -11.84
C THR A 103 7.56 -9.59 -12.26
N LYS A 104 8.09 -8.41 -11.96
CA LYS A 104 9.48 -8.03 -12.20
C LYS A 104 10.45 -8.56 -11.12
N GLY A 105 9.98 -9.21 -10.06
CA GLY A 105 10.81 -9.75 -8.98
C GLY A 105 11.52 -8.67 -8.16
N VAL A 106 10.91 -7.47 -8.01
CA VAL A 106 11.48 -6.35 -7.26
C VAL A 106 10.62 -5.97 -6.07
N THR A 107 11.23 -5.38 -5.04
CA THR A 107 10.54 -4.89 -3.85
C THR A 107 10.40 -3.37 -3.88
N ALA A 108 9.53 -2.83 -3.02
CA ALA A 108 9.28 -1.40 -2.90
C ALA A 108 8.76 -1.04 -1.51
N THR A 109 8.60 0.27 -1.24
CA THR A 109 7.92 0.80 -0.07
C THR A 109 6.77 1.70 -0.50
N PHE A 110 5.59 1.51 0.09
CA PHE A 110 4.44 2.39 -0.09
C PHE A 110 4.29 3.27 1.15
N PHE A 111 4.05 4.56 0.96
CA PHE A 111 3.76 5.52 2.02
C PHE A 111 2.29 5.91 1.93
N ASP A 112 1.48 5.22 2.71
CA ASP A 112 0.04 5.34 2.63
C ASP A 112 -0.48 6.39 3.63
N THR A 113 -1.55 7.09 3.25
CA THR A 113 -2.27 8.00 4.15
C THR A 113 -3.28 7.21 4.99
N GLY A 114 -3.43 7.60 6.26
CA GLY A 114 -4.36 6.90 7.15
C GLY A 114 -5.82 6.96 6.70
N ALA A 115 -6.23 8.07 6.07
CA ALA A 115 -7.58 8.22 5.54
C ALA A 115 -7.86 7.25 4.37
N HIS A 116 -6.88 7.06 3.48
CA HIS A 116 -7.02 6.08 2.40
C HIS A 116 -6.93 4.64 2.93
N ASP A 117 -6.06 4.37 3.93
CA ASP A 117 -5.97 3.07 4.61
C ASP A 117 -7.32 2.66 5.24
N ASP A 118 -8.02 3.63 5.85
CA ASP A 118 -9.33 3.43 6.47
C ASP A 118 -10.44 3.19 5.42
N ALA A 119 -10.32 3.86 4.27
CA ALA A 119 -11.26 3.73 3.16
C ALA A 119 -11.10 2.41 2.38
N ASP A 120 -9.87 1.89 2.23
CA ASP A 120 -9.59 0.63 1.53
C ASP A 120 -8.58 -0.26 2.28
N PRO A 121 -8.97 -0.78 3.46
CA PRO A 121 -8.10 -1.63 4.28
C PRO A 121 -7.73 -2.95 3.60
N ALA A 122 -8.54 -3.43 2.67
CA ALA A 122 -8.32 -4.68 1.97
C ALA A 122 -7.12 -4.60 1.02
N THR A 123 -6.96 -3.49 0.30
CA THR A 123 -5.81 -3.26 -0.59
C THR A 123 -4.52 -3.15 0.22
N VAL A 124 -4.52 -2.42 1.35
CA VAL A 124 -3.34 -2.33 2.25
C VAL A 124 -2.91 -3.71 2.74
N ALA A 125 -3.85 -4.47 3.32
CA ALA A 125 -3.58 -5.81 3.82
C ALA A 125 -3.07 -6.73 2.70
N LYS A 126 -3.66 -6.64 1.50
CA LYS A 126 -3.23 -7.42 0.33
C LYS A 126 -1.81 -7.08 -0.10
N VAL A 127 -1.49 -5.80 -0.26
CA VAL A 127 -0.14 -5.36 -0.68
C VAL A 127 0.91 -5.70 0.38
N ALA A 128 0.58 -5.51 1.66
CA ALA A 128 1.45 -5.95 2.76
C ALA A 128 1.66 -7.47 2.77
N SER A 129 0.63 -8.27 2.46
CA SER A 129 0.75 -9.74 2.34
C SER A 129 1.57 -10.21 1.14
N MET A 130 1.82 -9.34 0.17
CA MET A 130 2.75 -9.59 -0.94
C MET A 130 4.21 -9.27 -0.54
N GLY A 131 4.44 -8.84 0.71
CA GLY A 131 5.74 -8.56 1.30
C GLY A 131 6.20 -7.11 1.19
N PHE A 132 5.44 -6.25 0.52
CA PHE A 132 5.80 -4.85 0.40
C PHE A 132 5.76 -4.13 1.75
N LEU A 133 6.64 -3.15 1.93
CA LEU A 133 6.73 -2.35 3.13
C LEU A 133 5.70 -1.21 3.05
N ILE A 134 4.92 -1.04 4.11
CA ILE A 134 3.99 0.08 4.27
C ILE A 134 4.60 1.08 5.24
N GLY A 135 4.66 2.34 4.85
CA GLY A 135 5.11 3.49 5.63
C GLY A 135 3.97 4.48 5.85
N ASN A 136 4.20 5.43 6.74
CA ASN A 136 3.23 6.45 7.15
C ASN A 136 3.38 7.73 6.30
N HIS A 137 2.25 8.25 5.78
CA HIS A 137 2.21 9.50 5.02
C HIS A 137 1.25 10.54 5.64
N THR A 138 1.13 10.56 6.98
CA THR A 138 0.11 11.27 7.78
C THR A 138 -1.29 10.64 7.63
N TRP A 139 -2.28 11.19 8.32
CA TRP A 139 -3.67 10.76 8.16
C TRP A 139 -4.35 11.48 6.99
N ASP A 140 -4.30 12.80 6.97
CA ASP A 140 -5.10 13.65 6.06
C ASP A 140 -4.33 14.14 4.83
N HIS A 141 -3.00 13.95 4.77
CA HIS A 141 -2.14 14.52 3.74
C HIS A 141 -2.21 16.06 3.65
N ASP A 142 -2.45 16.74 4.77
CA ASP A 142 -2.47 18.22 4.78
C ASP A 142 -1.07 18.81 4.68
N TYR A 143 -0.96 19.93 3.96
CA TYR A 143 0.28 20.69 3.91
C TYR A 143 0.35 21.73 5.05
N PRO A 144 1.55 22.04 5.58
CA PRO A 144 1.70 23.05 6.64
C PRO A 144 1.10 24.40 6.28
N ALA A 145 1.18 24.81 5.02
CA ALA A 145 0.64 26.08 4.52
C ALA A 145 -0.91 26.12 4.48
N ARG A 146 -1.58 24.98 4.61
CA ARG A 146 -3.05 24.86 4.60
C ARG A 146 -3.65 24.84 6.00
N THR A 147 -2.83 24.67 7.03
CA THR A 147 -3.26 24.74 8.42
C THR A 147 -3.00 26.13 8.96
N THR A 148 -3.89 26.67 9.78
CA THR A 148 -3.79 28.04 10.34
C THR A 148 -2.54 28.27 11.19
N SER A 149 -1.90 27.21 11.68
CA SER A 149 -0.73 27.23 12.55
C SER A 149 0.48 26.43 12.02
N GLY A 150 0.40 25.94 10.77
CA GLY A 150 1.36 24.97 10.27
C GLY A 150 1.24 23.61 10.99
N TRP A 151 2.24 22.74 10.84
CA TRP A 151 2.28 21.51 11.62
C TRP A 151 2.85 21.78 13.01
N THR A 152 1.97 21.82 14.01
CA THR A 152 2.40 21.75 15.41
C THR A 152 2.88 20.34 15.74
N VAL A 153 3.68 20.22 16.80
CA VAL A 153 4.11 18.90 17.27
C VAL A 153 2.93 18.04 17.70
N ALA A 154 1.91 18.63 18.31
CA ALA A 154 0.71 17.91 18.74
C ALA A 154 -0.10 17.37 17.56
N TYR A 155 -0.36 18.22 16.56
CA TYR A 155 -1.05 17.83 15.33
C TYR A 155 -0.31 16.70 14.62
N LEU A 156 0.99 16.90 14.34
CA LEU A 156 1.78 15.90 13.63
C LEU A 156 1.85 14.55 14.39
N ARG A 157 1.95 14.60 15.72
CA ARG A 157 1.94 13.40 16.55
C ARG A 157 0.63 12.62 16.43
N ASP A 158 -0.51 13.31 16.46
CA ASP A 158 -1.83 12.68 16.27
C ASP A 158 -1.91 12.01 14.90
N GLN A 159 -1.55 12.73 13.83
CA GLN A 159 -1.52 12.22 12.46
C GLN A 159 -0.71 10.92 12.34
N LEU A 160 0.50 10.94 12.90
CA LEU A 160 1.41 9.79 12.85
C LEU A 160 0.91 8.60 13.69
N ALA A 161 0.44 8.86 14.89
CA ALA A 161 0.00 7.81 15.81
C ALA A 161 -1.26 7.09 15.28
N ARG A 162 -2.26 7.82 14.79
CA ARG A 162 -3.49 7.27 14.20
C ARG A 162 -3.18 6.39 13.00
N THR A 163 -2.41 6.89 12.05
CA THR A 163 -2.04 6.16 10.85
C THR A 163 -1.24 4.90 11.18
N SER A 164 -0.20 5.00 12.03
CA SER A 164 0.61 3.84 12.40
C SER A 164 -0.18 2.79 13.18
N ALA A 165 -1.13 3.20 14.02
CA ALA A 165 -2.00 2.25 14.74
C ALA A 165 -2.91 1.48 13.77
N LEU A 166 -3.46 2.15 12.77
CA LEU A 166 -4.27 1.51 11.72
C LEU A 166 -3.41 0.56 10.89
N GLN A 167 -2.27 1.02 10.36
CA GLN A 167 -1.36 0.22 9.56
C GLN A 167 -0.88 -1.02 10.29
N ARG A 168 -0.57 -0.92 11.59
CA ARG A 168 -0.23 -2.09 12.42
C ARG A 168 -1.36 -3.11 12.48
N ARG A 169 -2.62 -2.68 12.64
CA ARG A 169 -3.78 -3.60 12.64
C ARG A 169 -3.94 -4.31 11.30
N LEU A 170 -3.77 -3.58 10.18
CA LEU A 170 -3.97 -4.11 8.83
C LEU A 170 -2.84 -5.03 8.36
N THR A 171 -1.61 -4.74 8.77
CA THR A 171 -0.42 -5.43 8.24
C THR A 171 0.20 -6.43 9.22
N GLY A 172 -0.16 -6.37 10.52
CA GLY A 172 0.49 -7.12 11.59
C GLY A 172 1.95 -6.69 11.85
N ARG A 173 2.41 -5.57 11.28
CA ARG A 173 3.80 -5.09 11.34
C ARG A 173 3.85 -3.65 11.85
N PRO A 174 4.92 -3.26 12.59
CA PRO A 174 5.10 -1.87 12.97
C PRO A 174 5.45 -1.01 11.75
N THR A 175 5.01 0.25 11.77
CA THR A 175 5.39 1.24 10.75
C THR A 175 6.72 1.88 11.12
N CYS A 176 7.76 1.64 10.32
CA CYS A 176 9.14 2.04 10.63
C CYS A 176 9.55 3.36 9.98
N PHE A 177 8.84 3.81 8.98
CA PHE A 177 9.20 4.96 8.16
C PHE A 177 8.03 5.92 8.01
N PHE A 178 8.36 7.20 8.03
CA PHE A 178 7.45 8.30 7.78
C PHE A 178 7.98 9.17 6.65
N ARG A 179 7.13 9.47 5.67
CA ARG A 179 7.41 10.49 4.67
C ARG A 179 6.45 11.64 4.86
N PRO A 180 6.95 12.88 5.09
CA PRO A 180 6.06 14.03 5.24
C PRO A 180 5.48 14.46 3.89
N PRO A 181 4.17 14.74 3.79
CA PRO A 181 3.54 15.34 2.61
C PRO A 181 4.33 16.54 2.08
N GLY A 182 4.55 16.59 0.77
CA GLY A 182 5.32 17.66 0.12
C GLY A 182 6.78 17.79 0.54
N GLY A 183 7.31 16.88 1.34
CA GLY A 183 8.70 16.92 1.81
C GLY A 183 8.98 17.97 2.89
N TYR A 184 7.97 18.55 3.53
CA TYR A 184 8.11 19.53 4.61
C TYR A 184 8.78 18.92 5.85
N LEU A 185 9.71 19.68 6.49
CA LEU A 185 10.54 19.15 7.57
C LEU A 185 10.36 19.84 8.93
N THR A 186 9.52 20.88 9.02
CA THR A 186 9.28 21.60 10.28
C THR A 186 8.67 20.65 11.32
N ASN A 187 9.31 20.54 12.47
CA ASN A 187 8.94 19.65 13.58
C ASN A 187 8.95 18.14 13.27
N VAL A 188 9.19 17.73 12.02
CA VAL A 188 8.98 16.38 11.50
C VAL A 188 9.90 15.35 12.14
N ARG A 189 11.22 15.50 11.98
CA ARG A 189 12.17 14.45 12.33
C ARG A 189 12.13 14.05 13.80
N LYS A 190 12.07 15.04 14.71
CA LYS A 190 12.01 14.76 16.15
C LYS A 190 10.70 14.11 16.56
N THR A 191 9.59 14.53 15.95
CA THR A 191 8.26 13.96 16.22
C THR A 191 8.17 12.53 15.71
N ALA A 192 8.56 12.26 14.46
CA ALA A 192 8.58 10.92 13.90
C ALA A 192 9.48 9.96 14.71
N ALA A 193 10.65 10.42 15.14
CA ALA A 193 11.55 9.61 15.96
C ALA A 193 10.94 9.24 17.33
N ARG A 194 10.15 10.12 17.96
CA ARG A 194 9.43 9.81 19.20
C ARG A 194 8.33 8.76 19.01
N GLU A 195 7.76 8.70 17.80
CA GLU A 195 6.78 7.67 17.40
C GLU A 195 7.46 6.41 16.81
N GLY A 196 8.80 6.28 16.96
CA GLY A 196 9.55 5.09 16.53
C GLY A 196 9.88 5.04 15.03
N MET A 197 9.68 6.11 14.28
CA MET A 197 9.84 6.14 12.83
C MET A 197 11.03 6.99 12.36
N SER A 198 11.71 6.53 11.31
CA SER A 198 12.68 7.33 10.56
C SER A 198 11.98 8.20 9.52
N THR A 199 12.39 9.47 9.43
CA THR A 199 11.91 10.37 8.36
C THR A 199 12.63 10.08 7.06
N VAL A 200 11.88 9.86 5.98
CA VAL A 200 12.39 9.55 4.63
C VAL A 200 11.91 10.60 3.63
N LEU A 201 12.83 11.08 2.81
CA LEU A 201 12.51 11.83 1.60
C LEU A 201 12.99 11.02 0.37
N TRP A 202 13.18 11.69 -0.75
CA TRP A 202 13.63 11.11 -2.01
C TRP A 202 14.86 11.88 -2.53
N SER A 203 15.54 11.28 -3.47
CA SER A 203 16.61 11.91 -4.24
C SER A 203 16.27 11.99 -5.73
N VAL A 204 15.23 11.28 -6.16
CA VAL A 204 14.71 11.32 -7.54
C VAL A 204 13.20 11.50 -7.49
N ASP A 205 12.68 12.56 -8.12
CA ASP A 205 11.24 12.82 -8.28
C ASP A 205 10.82 12.52 -9.71
N ALA A 206 10.04 11.47 -9.91
CA ALA A 206 9.51 11.09 -11.22
C ALA A 206 8.48 12.11 -11.76
N ARG A 207 7.92 12.97 -10.89
CA ARG A 207 6.87 13.95 -11.19
C ARG A 207 5.68 13.35 -11.92
N ASP A 208 5.35 12.12 -11.58
CA ASP A 208 4.18 11.41 -12.09
C ASP A 208 2.87 12.06 -11.64
N TRP A 209 2.87 12.63 -10.42
CA TRP A 209 1.78 13.43 -9.85
C TRP A 209 1.41 14.66 -10.70
N ALA A 210 2.35 15.23 -11.47
CA ALA A 210 2.14 16.40 -12.30
C ALA A 210 1.77 16.06 -13.76
N GLN A 211 1.52 14.78 -14.08
CA GLN A 211 1.20 14.37 -15.44
C GLN A 211 -0.31 14.28 -15.64
N PRO A 212 -0.86 14.99 -16.64
CA PRO A 212 -2.27 14.91 -16.98
C PRO A 212 -2.61 13.59 -17.66
N GLY A 213 -3.89 13.27 -17.68
CA GLY A 213 -4.44 12.17 -18.44
C GLY A 213 -4.18 10.79 -17.82
N TYR A 214 -4.52 9.80 -18.60
CA TYR A 214 -4.49 8.39 -18.23
C TYR A 214 -3.79 7.60 -19.33
N ALA A 215 -2.71 6.89 -18.98
CA ALA A 215 -1.91 6.10 -19.92
C ALA A 215 -1.44 6.90 -21.17
N ASP A 216 -1.14 8.20 -21.00
CA ASP A 216 -0.60 9.06 -22.07
C ASP A 216 0.85 8.68 -22.37
N PRO A 217 1.20 8.25 -23.59
CA PRO A 217 2.57 7.85 -23.95
C PRO A 217 3.63 8.95 -23.73
N ALA A 218 3.26 10.22 -23.93
CA ALA A 218 4.17 11.34 -23.69
C ALA A 218 4.41 11.57 -22.19
N ALA A 219 3.35 11.45 -21.36
CA ALA A 219 3.47 11.49 -19.91
C ALA A 219 4.34 10.33 -19.39
N VAL A 220 4.08 9.11 -19.87
CA VAL A 220 4.89 7.91 -19.54
C VAL A 220 6.37 8.14 -19.87
N THR A 221 6.66 8.69 -21.05
CA THR A 221 8.05 8.97 -21.45
C THR A 221 8.71 10.01 -20.53
N ARG A 222 7.99 11.07 -20.13
CA ARG A 222 8.51 12.08 -19.19
C ARG A 222 8.76 11.49 -17.80
N ILE A 223 7.85 10.64 -17.30
CA ILE A 223 8.02 9.96 -16.01
C ILE A 223 9.26 9.08 -16.03
N VAL A 224 9.42 8.23 -17.04
CA VAL A 224 10.60 7.37 -17.20
C VAL A 224 11.88 8.20 -17.22
N ALA A 225 11.94 9.24 -18.07
CA ALA A 225 13.12 10.08 -18.18
C ALA A 225 13.54 10.72 -16.84
N ARG A 226 12.58 11.20 -16.06
CA ARG A 226 12.83 11.79 -14.73
C ARG A 226 13.24 10.72 -13.70
N ALA A 227 12.51 9.62 -13.63
CA ALA A 227 12.76 8.55 -12.67
C ALA A 227 14.14 7.89 -12.88
N THR A 228 14.69 7.93 -14.09
CA THR A 228 15.96 7.30 -14.46
C THR A 228 17.13 8.30 -14.60
N SER A 229 16.99 9.52 -14.05
CA SER A 229 18.01 10.57 -14.10
C SER A 229 18.41 11.03 -12.70
N PRO A 230 19.01 10.15 -11.86
CA PRO A 230 19.49 10.57 -10.55
C PRO A 230 20.65 11.57 -10.68
N ALA A 231 20.68 12.58 -9.79
CA ALA A 231 21.79 13.50 -9.69
C ALA A 231 23.11 12.76 -9.38
N ALA A 232 24.24 13.36 -9.70
CA ALA A 232 25.56 12.71 -9.58
C ALA A 232 25.81 12.20 -8.14
N ASP A 233 25.46 13.00 -7.13
CA ASP A 233 25.67 12.67 -5.71
C ASP A 233 24.73 11.56 -5.21
N ASP A 234 23.57 11.40 -5.83
CA ASP A 234 22.55 10.41 -5.47
C ASP A 234 22.61 9.13 -6.31
N ARG A 235 23.50 9.11 -7.31
CA ARG A 235 23.53 8.07 -8.36
C ARG A 235 23.75 6.67 -7.83
N ARG A 236 24.40 6.50 -6.68
CA ARG A 236 24.69 5.17 -6.13
C ARG A 236 23.52 4.55 -5.36
N HIS A 237 22.66 5.37 -4.76
CA HIS A 237 21.63 4.94 -3.83
C HIS A 237 20.34 5.76 -3.98
N PRO A 238 19.75 5.90 -5.18
CA PRO A 238 18.56 6.70 -5.35
C PRO A 238 17.35 6.13 -4.61
N ILE A 239 16.56 7.04 -4.01
CA ILE A 239 15.18 6.80 -3.60
C ILE A 239 14.29 7.51 -4.62
N VAL A 240 13.52 6.74 -5.37
CA VAL A 240 12.63 7.25 -6.43
C VAL A 240 11.24 7.47 -5.85
N LEU A 241 10.76 8.71 -5.93
CA LEU A 241 9.40 9.11 -5.58
C LEU A 241 8.48 8.91 -6.78
N MET A 242 7.42 8.17 -6.56
CA MET A 242 6.24 8.01 -7.41
C MET A 242 4.98 7.99 -6.53
N HIS A 243 3.79 7.86 -7.13
CA HIS A 243 2.53 7.89 -6.39
C HIS A 243 1.63 6.71 -6.78
N ALA A 244 0.94 6.14 -5.78
CA ALA A 244 -0.01 5.03 -5.95
C ALA A 244 -1.46 5.50 -6.04
N ALA A 245 -1.72 6.73 -5.59
CA ALA A 245 -3.03 7.36 -5.64
C ALA A 245 -2.90 8.87 -5.89
N LYS A 246 -4.03 9.55 -5.90
CA LYS A 246 -4.13 11.00 -5.92
C LYS A 246 -4.21 11.52 -4.49
N ALA A 247 -3.43 12.53 -4.14
CA ALA A 247 -3.59 13.21 -2.86
C ALA A 247 -4.94 13.92 -2.77
N SER A 248 -5.48 14.07 -1.55
CA SER A 248 -6.82 14.64 -1.32
C SER A 248 -7.01 16.06 -1.88
N HIS A 249 -5.93 16.85 -1.97
CA HIS A 249 -5.95 18.24 -2.44
C HIS A 249 -5.73 18.39 -3.96
N GLU A 250 -5.40 17.32 -4.68
CA GLU A 250 -5.20 17.38 -6.13
C GLU A 250 -6.54 17.47 -6.86
N ASP A 251 -6.60 18.32 -7.88
CA ASP A 251 -7.78 18.54 -8.69
C ASP A 251 -7.98 17.39 -9.67
N GLU A 252 -9.10 16.68 -9.57
CA GLU A 252 -9.43 15.53 -10.44
C GLU A 252 -9.55 15.89 -11.92
N SER A 253 -9.84 17.16 -12.24
CA SER A 253 -9.86 17.63 -13.63
C SER A 253 -8.46 17.74 -14.24
N LYS A 254 -7.41 17.76 -13.42
CA LYS A 254 -6.02 17.93 -13.86
C LYS A 254 -5.17 16.68 -13.76
N VAL A 255 -5.48 15.81 -12.79
CA VAL A 255 -4.74 14.55 -12.57
C VAL A 255 -5.71 13.40 -12.38
N SER A 256 -5.40 12.26 -12.95
CA SER A 256 -6.23 11.07 -12.78
C SER A 256 -6.09 10.52 -11.35
N SER A 257 -7.20 10.19 -10.71
CA SER A 257 -7.22 9.45 -9.46
C SER A 257 -6.57 8.06 -9.60
N TYR A 258 -6.67 7.49 -10.78
CA TYR A 258 -5.90 6.30 -11.16
C TYR A 258 -4.58 6.70 -11.80
N ARG A 259 -3.47 6.38 -11.14
CA ARG A 259 -2.10 6.67 -11.61
C ARG A 259 -1.67 5.74 -12.77
N GLY A 260 -2.47 5.69 -13.85
CA GLY A 260 -2.22 4.83 -15.01
C GLY A 260 -0.90 5.11 -15.70
N ASN A 261 -0.48 6.38 -15.76
CA ASN A 261 0.81 6.76 -16.31
C ASN A 261 1.98 6.17 -15.49
N THR A 262 1.86 6.14 -14.15
CA THR A 262 2.84 5.53 -13.24
C THR A 262 2.91 4.02 -13.46
N VAL A 263 1.76 3.35 -13.53
CA VAL A 263 1.68 1.90 -13.81
C VAL A 263 2.36 1.58 -15.14
N ALA A 264 2.07 2.36 -16.19
CA ALA A 264 2.64 2.14 -17.53
C ALA A 264 4.15 2.45 -17.62
N ALA A 265 4.64 3.42 -16.83
CA ALA A 265 6.06 3.78 -16.78
C ALA A 265 6.91 2.79 -16.00
N LEU A 266 6.35 2.15 -14.97
CA LEU A 266 7.06 1.35 -13.99
C LEU A 266 7.91 0.22 -14.59
N PRO A 267 7.44 -0.60 -15.56
CA PRO A 267 8.28 -1.63 -16.16
C PRO A 267 9.56 -1.06 -16.79
N ARG A 268 9.45 0.07 -17.49
CA ARG A 268 10.59 0.72 -18.15
C ARG A 268 11.60 1.31 -17.16
N ILE A 269 11.11 1.84 -16.04
CA ILE A 269 11.94 2.33 -14.94
C ILE A 269 12.73 1.17 -14.32
N ILE A 270 12.05 0.06 -14.02
CA ILE A 270 12.68 -1.14 -13.46
C ILE A 270 13.75 -1.68 -14.41
N ASP A 271 13.41 -1.84 -15.68
CA ASP A 271 14.33 -2.39 -16.68
C ASP A 271 15.58 -1.50 -16.83
N TRP A 272 15.42 -0.18 -16.79
CA TRP A 272 16.54 0.75 -16.84
C TRP A 272 17.48 0.58 -15.64
N TYR A 273 16.96 0.57 -14.40
CA TYR A 273 17.79 0.39 -13.20
C TYR A 273 18.48 -0.97 -13.18
N ALA A 274 17.77 -2.03 -13.58
CA ALA A 274 18.34 -3.38 -13.69
C ALA A 274 19.51 -3.41 -14.71
N ALA A 275 19.30 -2.84 -15.90
CA ALA A 275 20.35 -2.76 -16.95
C ALA A 275 21.59 -1.94 -16.53
N HIS A 276 21.42 -1.02 -15.56
CA HIS A 276 22.53 -0.23 -15.02
C HIS A 276 23.14 -0.83 -13.74
N GLY A 277 22.83 -2.09 -13.40
CA GLY A 277 23.44 -2.84 -12.31
C GLY A 277 22.94 -2.47 -10.91
N TYR A 278 21.77 -1.83 -10.81
CA TYR A 278 21.18 -1.54 -9.49
C TYR A 278 20.49 -2.77 -8.91
N ARG A 279 20.65 -2.96 -7.61
CA ARG A 279 19.87 -3.91 -6.82
C ARG A 279 18.68 -3.20 -6.18
N PHE A 280 17.48 -3.72 -6.39
CA PHE A 280 16.26 -3.19 -5.80
C PHE A 280 16.15 -3.61 -4.34
N VAL A 281 15.91 -2.62 -3.48
CA VAL A 281 15.75 -2.83 -2.04
C VAL A 281 14.56 -2.00 -1.52
N ASP A 282 13.91 -2.50 -0.47
CA ASP A 282 13.01 -1.66 0.33
C ASP A 282 13.80 -0.79 1.32
N LEU A 283 13.12 0.05 2.07
CA LEU A 283 13.79 0.95 3.03
C LEU A 283 14.38 0.24 4.25
N LEU A 284 14.09 -1.04 4.46
CA LEU A 284 14.80 -1.91 5.40
C LEU A 284 16.04 -2.58 4.79
N GLY A 285 16.33 -2.34 3.50
CA GLY A 285 17.45 -2.93 2.78
C GLY A 285 17.20 -4.36 2.28
N ARG A 286 15.97 -4.84 2.33
CA ARG A 286 15.60 -6.19 1.89
C ARG A 286 15.34 -6.23 0.40
N THR A 287 15.79 -7.28 -0.27
CA THR A 287 15.45 -7.61 -1.66
C THR A 287 14.12 -8.40 -1.72
N ALA A 288 13.53 -8.53 -2.89
CA ALA A 288 12.30 -9.31 -3.08
C ALA A 288 12.46 -10.78 -2.62
N SER A 289 13.60 -11.40 -2.89
CA SER A 289 13.88 -12.78 -2.44
C SER A 289 13.95 -12.92 -0.92
N GLN A 290 14.49 -11.90 -0.23
CA GLN A 290 14.53 -11.88 1.25
C GLN A 290 13.15 -11.64 1.86
N VAL A 291 12.31 -10.88 1.21
CA VAL A 291 10.92 -10.65 1.62
C VAL A 291 10.11 -11.94 1.52
N THR A 292 10.15 -12.62 0.35
CA THR A 292 9.40 -13.87 0.12
C THR A 292 9.89 -15.03 1.00
N ALA A 293 11.19 -15.14 1.25
CA ALA A 293 11.74 -16.14 2.16
C ALA A 293 11.29 -15.92 3.61
N GLY A 294 11.16 -14.65 4.04
CA GLY A 294 10.61 -14.31 5.36
C GLY A 294 9.15 -14.71 5.52
N GLU A 295 8.37 -14.70 4.47
CA GLU A 295 6.94 -15.04 4.47
C GLU A 295 6.67 -16.53 4.31
N ALA A 296 7.50 -17.28 3.57
CA ALA A 296 7.39 -18.74 3.45
C ALA A 296 7.50 -19.44 4.80
N GLY A 297 8.18 -18.84 5.78
CA GLY A 297 8.26 -19.34 7.15
C GLY A 297 7.08 -18.95 8.06
N THR A 298 6.07 -18.24 7.56
CA THR A 298 4.90 -17.75 8.34
C THR A 298 3.56 -18.34 7.89
N ARG A 299 3.55 -19.29 6.92
CA ARG A 299 2.31 -20.03 6.61
C ARG A 299 2.08 -21.09 7.67
N PRO A 300 0.86 -21.15 8.27
CA PRO A 300 0.48 -22.14 9.26
C PRO A 300 0.48 -23.56 8.69
#